data_f3ca91957c0841ea65dcddc6adf5b2d6
#
_entry.id   f3ca91957c0841ea65dcddc6adf5b2d6
#
_cell.length_a   1.000
_cell.length_b   1.000
_cell.length_c   1.000
_cell.angle_alpha   90.00
_cell.angle_beta   90.00
_cell.angle_gamma   90.00
#
_symmetry.space_group_name_H-M   'P 1'
#
loop_
_entity.id
_entity.type
_entity.pdbx_description
1 polymer ?
#
loop_
_entity_poly.entity_id
_entity_poly.type
_entity_poly.pdbx_seq_one_letter_code
_entity_poly.pdbx_strand_id
1 'polypeptide(L)'
;MLHKIKLNKLLLFSRWNLLWFVVAILGTVIFVLSGFDWWWYSNLQPYEKWFFPAGIIGFIVPVFVPLALRVIGDLRKDPHLVKIAYAVVCSEAIAFFLTTTLKFFTGRTHPDPFTGIMSTDISRVFEFGFGRGGVFWGWPSSHTAVAFAGAITLYLLFPERKFLRAISLMYAFYIGIGAGSSFHWFSDAFAGAIIGTIVASVAIKRFV
;
A
#
# COMPACT_ATOMS: atom_id res chain seq x y z
N MET A 1 2.83 -11.33 27.37
CA MET A 1 1.49 -11.72 26.87
C MET A 1 1.50 -11.80 25.34
N LEU A 2 2.39 -12.67 24.79
CA LEU A 2 2.52 -12.94 23.36
C LEU A 2 1.79 -14.25 23.01
N HIS A 3 0.49 -14.31 23.33
CA HIS A 3 -0.26 -15.56 23.14
C HIS A 3 -0.83 -15.59 21.74
N LYS A 4 -0.19 -16.44 20.90
CA LYS A 4 -0.66 -16.99 19.62
C LYS A 4 -1.22 -16.00 18.61
N ILE A 5 -0.32 -15.29 17.92
CA ILE A 5 -0.63 -14.72 16.60
C ILE A 5 -0.77 -15.88 15.59
N LYS A 6 -1.83 -16.67 15.70
CA LYS A 6 -2.28 -17.46 14.56
C LYS A 6 -2.97 -16.48 13.62
N LEU A 7 -2.19 -15.89 12.70
CA LEU A 7 -2.78 -15.29 11.51
C LEU A 7 -3.68 -16.36 10.90
N ASN A 8 -4.97 -16.08 10.80
CA ASN A 8 -5.86 -17.04 10.18
C ASN A 8 -5.60 -16.94 8.67
N LYS A 9 -4.53 -17.61 8.20
CA LYS A 9 -4.05 -17.59 6.80
C LYS A 9 -5.20 -17.84 5.83
N LEU A 10 -6.20 -18.64 6.25
CA LEU A 10 -7.41 -18.93 5.49
C LEU A 10 -8.26 -17.69 5.19
N LEU A 11 -8.23 -16.64 6.03
CA LEU A 11 -9.04 -15.42 5.79
C LEU A 11 -8.43 -14.52 4.70
N LEU A 12 -7.10 -14.41 4.61
CA LEU A 12 -6.44 -13.69 3.51
C LEU A 12 -6.77 -14.32 2.15
N PHE A 13 -6.86 -15.65 2.10
CA PHE A 13 -7.17 -16.42 0.90
C PHE A 13 -8.63 -16.89 0.85
N SER A 14 -9.56 -16.17 1.50
CA SER A 14 -10.99 -16.41 1.32
C SER A 14 -11.39 -16.20 -0.15
N ARG A 15 -12.50 -16.84 -0.60
CA ARG A 15 -12.97 -16.72 -2.00
C ARG A 15 -13.13 -15.26 -2.44
N TRP A 16 -13.64 -14.40 -1.58
CA TRP A 16 -13.83 -12.96 -1.86
C TRP A 16 -12.49 -12.21 -1.99
N ASN A 17 -11.54 -12.50 -1.11
CA ASN A 17 -10.22 -11.87 -1.19
C ASN A 17 -9.45 -12.37 -2.41
N LEU A 18 -9.57 -13.65 -2.76
CA LEU A 18 -8.98 -14.19 -3.99
C LEU A 18 -9.53 -13.49 -5.24
N LEU A 19 -10.84 -13.20 -5.29
CA LEU A 19 -11.43 -12.42 -6.38
C LEU A 19 -10.78 -11.04 -6.49
N TRP A 20 -10.55 -10.35 -5.37
CA TRP A 20 -9.89 -9.04 -5.40
C TRP A 20 -8.41 -9.13 -5.81
N PHE A 21 -7.70 -10.20 -5.44
CA PHE A 21 -6.35 -10.44 -5.98
C PHE A 21 -6.38 -10.66 -7.51
N VAL A 22 -7.37 -11.40 -7.99
CA VAL A 22 -7.59 -11.54 -9.44
C VAL A 22 -7.88 -10.19 -10.09
N VAL A 23 -8.72 -9.34 -9.49
CA VAL A 23 -8.98 -7.97 -9.96
C VAL A 23 -7.70 -7.14 -10.00
N ALA A 24 -6.83 -7.24 -8.99
CA ALA A 24 -5.54 -6.54 -8.96
C ALA A 24 -4.63 -6.97 -10.12
N ILE A 25 -4.56 -8.29 -10.39
CA ILE A 25 -3.76 -8.84 -11.49
C ILE A 25 -4.35 -8.44 -12.85
N LEU A 26 -5.64 -8.69 -13.06
CA LEU A 26 -6.30 -8.38 -14.35
C LEU A 26 -6.29 -6.87 -14.62
N GLY A 27 -6.56 -6.04 -13.61
CA GLY A 27 -6.46 -4.59 -13.74
C GLY A 27 -5.05 -4.15 -14.13
N THR A 28 -4.02 -4.73 -13.51
CA THR A 28 -2.63 -4.47 -13.90
C THR A 28 -2.39 -4.84 -15.37
N VAL A 29 -2.81 -6.04 -15.79
CA VAL A 29 -2.65 -6.49 -17.19
C VAL A 29 -3.36 -5.53 -18.15
N ILE A 30 -4.58 -5.10 -17.85
CA ILE A 30 -5.33 -4.15 -18.66
C ILE A 30 -4.59 -2.81 -18.78
N PHE A 31 -4.13 -2.21 -17.65
CA PHE A 31 -3.42 -0.94 -17.67
C PHE A 31 -2.07 -1.01 -18.40
N VAL A 32 -1.34 -2.12 -18.25
CA VAL A 32 -0.08 -2.35 -18.95
C VAL A 32 -0.32 -2.51 -20.47
N LEU A 33 -1.26 -3.36 -20.87
CA LEU A 33 -1.50 -3.65 -22.29
C LEU A 33 -2.15 -2.48 -23.04
N SER A 34 -3.02 -1.71 -22.38
CA SER A 34 -3.62 -0.51 -22.95
C SER A 34 -2.65 0.66 -23.11
N GLY A 35 -1.47 0.59 -22.48
CA GLY A 35 -0.52 1.71 -22.43
C GLY A 35 -0.94 2.80 -21.44
N PHE A 36 -1.96 2.54 -20.58
CA PHE A 36 -2.46 3.52 -19.62
C PHE A 36 -1.38 3.91 -18.61
N ASP A 37 -0.53 2.98 -18.15
CA ASP A 37 0.56 3.26 -17.22
C ASP A 37 1.52 4.32 -17.78
N TRP A 38 1.91 4.18 -19.04
CA TRP A 38 2.76 5.16 -19.72
C TRP A 38 2.05 6.50 -19.94
N TRP A 39 0.79 6.44 -20.40
CA TRP A 39 -0.03 7.64 -20.58
C TRP A 39 -0.18 8.42 -19.27
N TRP A 40 -0.49 7.73 -18.16
CA TRP A 40 -0.62 8.32 -16.84
C TRP A 40 0.68 9.01 -16.40
N TYR A 41 1.79 8.29 -16.46
CA TYR A 41 3.09 8.81 -16.10
C TYR A 41 3.44 10.05 -16.93
N SER A 42 3.36 9.97 -18.27
CA SER A 42 3.74 11.05 -19.16
C SER A 42 2.92 12.33 -18.98
N ASN A 43 1.61 12.19 -18.65
CA ASN A 43 0.74 13.34 -18.41
C ASN A 43 0.92 13.96 -17.02
N LEU A 44 1.32 13.18 -16.02
CA LEU A 44 1.48 13.68 -14.65
C LEU A 44 2.92 14.06 -14.30
N GLN A 45 3.88 13.63 -15.08
CA GLN A 45 5.29 13.97 -14.88
C GLN A 45 5.55 15.49 -14.74
N PRO A 46 4.90 16.41 -15.50
CA PRO A 46 5.07 17.84 -15.29
C PRO A 46 4.64 18.33 -13.89
N TYR A 47 3.84 17.56 -13.20
CA TYR A 47 3.33 17.84 -11.84
C TYR A 47 4.05 17.05 -10.76
N GLU A 48 5.14 16.35 -11.07
CA GLU A 48 5.87 15.44 -10.17
C GLU A 48 6.24 16.10 -8.83
N LYS A 49 6.61 17.39 -8.82
CA LYS A 49 6.90 18.14 -7.60
C LYS A 49 5.80 18.06 -6.53
N TRP A 50 4.55 17.85 -6.92
CA TRP A 50 3.40 17.71 -6.02
C TRP A 50 3.23 16.29 -5.52
N PHE A 51 3.75 15.30 -6.25
CA PHE A 51 3.60 13.88 -5.98
C PHE A 51 4.84 13.26 -5.34
N PHE A 52 6.02 13.79 -5.61
CA PHE A 52 7.27 13.31 -5.04
C PHE A 52 7.25 13.22 -3.49
N PRO A 53 6.67 14.18 -2.74
CA PRO A 53 6.58 14.07 -1.29
C PRO A 53 5.81 12.84 -0.80
N ALA A 54 4.97 12.22 -1.64
CA ALA A 54 4.21 11.02 -1.28
C ALA A 54 5.14 9.85 -0.89
N GLY A 55 6.33 9.75 -1.48
CA GLY A 55 7.32 8.75 -1.11
C GLY A 55 7.78 8.92 0.34
N ILE A 56 8.14 10.14 0.73
CA ILE A 56 8.59 10.47 2.08
C ILE A 56 7.44 10.33 3.09
N ILE A 57 6.28 10.91 2.78
CA ILE A 57 5.09 10.88 3.65
C ILE A 57 4.60 9.43 3.80
N GLY A 58 4.62 8.63 2.72
CA GLY A 58 4.25 7.22 2.73
C GLY A 58 5.19 6.33 3.54
N PHE A 59 6.39 6.80 3.84
CA PHE A 59 7.32 6.13 4.76
C PHE A 59 7.15 6.63 6.21
N ILE A 60 6.99 7.94 6.41
CA ILE A 60 6.94 8.55 7.74
C ILE A 60 5.63 8.23 8.46
N VAL A 61 4.49 8.43 7.80
CA VAL A 61 3.17 8.30 8.43
C VAL A 61 2.90 6.91 9.00
N PRO A 62 3.21 5.79 8.30
CA PRO A 62 3.04 4.45 8.85
C PRO A 62 3.86 4.16 10.11
N VAL A 63 4.95 4.87 10.32
CA VAL A 63 5.76 4.73 11.54
C VAL A 63 5.20 5.60 12.67
N PHE A 64 4.92 6.86 12.39
CA PHE A 64 4.59 7.84 13.42
C PHE A 64 3.14 7.77 13.89
N VAL A 65 2.19 7.43 13.03
CA VAL A 65 0.77 7.34 13.43
C VAL A 65 0.52 6.24 14.47
N PRO A 66 0.93 4.99 14.25
CA PRO A 66 0.73 3.96 15.27
C PRO A 66 1.56 4.21 16.52
N LEU A 67 2.77 4.79 16.41
CA LEU A 67 3.57 5.19 17.56
C LEU A 67 2.85 6.25 18.40
N ALA A 68 2.30 7.29 17.76
CA ALA A 68 1.52 8.32 18.45
C ALA A 68 0.28 7.73 19.12
N LEU A 69 -0.47 6.86 18.45
CA LEU A 69 -1.62 6.17 19.04
C LEU A 69 -1.21 5.33 20.25
N ARG A 70 -0.07 4.64 20.19
CA ARG A 70 0.47 3.83 21.29
C ARG A 70 0.82 4.72 22.48
N VAL A 71 1.58 5.79 22.26
CA VAL A 71 2.00 6.72 23.31
C VAL A 71 0.79 7.42 23.97
N ILE A 72 -0.14 7.93 23.16
CA ILE A 72 -1.36 8.58 23.67
C ILE A 72 -2.20 7.58 24.47
N GLY A 73 -2.32 6.34 23.98
CA GLY A 73 -3.04 5.27 24.68
C GLY A 73 -2.45 4.96 26.05
N ASP A 74 -1.12 4.88 26.15
CA ASP A 74 -0.43 4.67 27.45
C ASP A 74 -0.61 5.85 28.39
N LEU A 75 -0.40 7.09 27.91
CA LEU A 75 -0.54 8.30 28.72
C LEU A 75 -1.96 8.47 29.23
N ARG A 76 -2.96 8.13 28.44
CA ARG A 76 -4.39 8.20 28.82
C ARG A 76 -4.89 6.96 29.54
N LYS A 77 -4.05 5.95 29.70
CA LYS A 77 -4.43 4.62 30.22
C LYS A 77 -5.62 4.02 29.44
N ASP A 78 -5.64 4.26 28.11
CA ASP A 78 -6.69 3.78 27.21
C ASP A 78 -6.23 2.52 26.47
N PRO A 79 -6.60 1.32 26.94
CA PRO A 79 -6.19 0.08 26.30
C PRO A 79 -6.80 -0.10 24.89
N HIS A 80 -7.89 0.62 24.59
CA HIS A 80 -8.51 0.57 23.26
C HIS A 80 -7.62 1.26 22.22
N LEU A 81 -7.10 2.46 22.51
CA LEU A 81 -6.14 3.12 21.62
C LEU A 81 -4.86 2.31 21.43
N VAL A 82 -4.36 1.69 22.49
CA VAL A 82 -3.21 0.77 22.41
C VAL A 82 -3.50 -0.39 21.46
N LYS A 83 -4.68 -0.99 21.57
CA LYS A 83 -5.11 -2.09 20.70
C LYS A 83 -5.23 -1.65 19.24
N ILE A 84 -5.73 -0.45 18.97
CA ILE A 84 -5.78 0.14 17.63
C ILE A 84 -4.37 0.36 17.06
N ALA A 85 -3.44 0.90 17.85
CA ALA A 85 -2.05 1.07 17.43
C ALA A 85 -1.44 -0.26 16.94
N TYR A 86 -1.63 -1.34 17.68
CA TYR A 86 -1.18 -2.67 17.28
C TYR A 86 -1.90 -3.17 16.01
N ALA A 87 -3.19 -2.89 15.85
CA ALA A 87 -3.93 -3.27 14.65
C ALA A 87 -3.37 -2.58 13.41
N VAL A 88 -3.03 -1.29 13.51
CA VAL A 88 -2.41 -0.51 12.42
C VAL A 88 -1.04 -1.08 12.06
N VAL A 89 -0.14 -1.24 13.05
CA VAL A 89 1.20 -1.83 12.81
C VAL A 89 1.10 -3.21 12.16
N CYS A 90 0.20 -4.08 12.65
CA CYS A 90 0.05 -5.42 12.08
C CYS A 90 -0.42 -5.39 10.64
N SER A 91 -1.40 -4.54 10.30
CA SER A 91 -1.89 -4.42 8.92
C SER A 91 -0.80 -3.89 8.00
N GLU A 92 -0.09 -2.85 8.40
CA GLU A 92 1.00 -2.24 7.63
C GLU A 92 2.15 -3.22 7.41
N ALA A 93 2.58 -3.92 8.46
CA ALA A 93 3.63 -4.92 8.37
C ALA A 93 3.25 -6.07 7.43
N ILE A 94 2.03 -6.61 7.55
CA ILE A 94 1.55 -7.68 6.66
C ILE A 94 1.50 -7.20 5.21
N ALA A 95 0.98 -5.99 4.96
CA ALA A 95 0.92 -5.42 3.61
C ALA A 95 2.32 -5.22 3.03
N PHE A 96 3.27 -4.71 3.82
CA PHE A 96 4.66 -4.53 3.43
C PHE A 96 5.32 -5.87 3.06
N PHE A 97 5.27 -6.87 3.94
CA PHE A 97 5.88 -8.17 3.69
C PHE A 97 5.27 -8.88 2.49
N LEU A 98 3.95 -8.83 2.34
CA LEU A 98 3.26 -9.45 1.21
C LEU A 98 3.69 -8.81 -0.12
N THR A 99 3.66 -7.49 -0.20
CA THR A 99 4.02 -6.77 -1.43
C THR A 99 5.51 -6.87 -1.75
N THR A 100 6.38 -6.84 -0.73
CA THR A 100 7.82 -7.04 -0.91
C THR A 100 8.12 -8.44 -1.44
N THR A 101 7.41 -9.46 -0.94
CA THR A 101 7.52 -10.84 -1.46
C THR A 101 7.10 -10.91 -2.92
N LEU A 102 5.99 -10.27 -3.29
CA LEU A 102 5.53 -10.23 -4.69
C LEU A 102 6.53 -9.49 -5.59
N LYS A 103 7.08 -8.37 -5.15
CA LYS A 103 8.14 -7.64 -5.88
C LYS A 103 9.34 -8.52 -6.19
N PHE A 104 9.75 -9.31 -5.22
CA PHE A 104 10.90 -10.21 -5.36
C PHE A 104 10.77 -11.21 -6.51
N PHE A 105 9.54 -11.52 -6.94
CA PHE A 105 9.25 -12.43 -8.04
C PHE A 105 8.87 -11.74 -9.35
N THR A 106 8.47 -10.47 -9.31
CA THR A 106 7.94 -9.76 -10.50
C THR A 106 8.97 -8.88 -11.20
N GLY A 107 9.94 -8.34 -10.46
CA GLY A 107 11.08 -7.58 -11.03
C GLY A 107 10.67 -6.49 -12.04
N ARG A 108 9.57 -5.77 -11.82
CA ARG A 108 9.09 -4.77 -12.77
C ARG A 108 9.96 -3.52 -12.75
N THR A 109 10.39 -3.05 -13.92
CA THR A 109 11.12 -1.79 -14.05
C THR A 109 10.22 -0.60 -13.74
N HIS A 110 10.71 0.35 -12.96
CA HIS A 110 9.97 1.54 -12.53
C HIS A 110 10.48 2.82 -13.18
N PRO A 111 9.67 3.88 -13.21
CA PRO A 111 10.18 5.22 -13.49
C PRO A 111 11.26 5.57 -12.48
N ASP A 112 12.32 6.22 -12.95
CA ASP A 112 13.34 6.76 -12.06
C ASP A 112 13.09 8.25 -11.85
N PRO A 113 12.69 8.67 -10.65
CA PRO A 113 12.40 10.08 -10.36
C PRO A 113 13.64 10.97 -10.34
N PHE A 114 14.85 10.39 -10.42
CA PHE A 114 16.11 11.15 -10.34
C PHE A 114 16.79 11.35 -11.70
N THR A 115 16.42 10.60 -12.72
CA THR A 115 17.06 10.70 -14.07
C THR A 115 16.33 11.61 -15.04
N GLY A 116 15.25 12.27 -14.61
CA GLY A 116 14.47 13.17 -15.45
C GLY A 116 13.39 12.48 -16.29
N ILE A 117 12.86 13.19 -17.29
CA ILE A 117 11.77 12.70 -18.13
C ILE A 117 12.23 11.50 -18.96
N MET A 118 11.58 10.36 -18.76
CA MET A 118 11.84 9.19 -19.58
C MET A 118 11.28 9.42 -21.00
N SER A 119 12.09 9.12 -21.99
CA SER A 119 11.72 9.24 -23.42
C SER A 119 11.14 7.96 -24.01
N THR A 120 11.29 6.84 -23.31
CA THR A 120 10.92 5.51 -23.80
C THR A 120 9.97 4.82 -22.82
N ASP A 121 8.89 4.22 -23.35
CA ASP A 121 7.96 3.42 -22.56
C ASP A 121 8.59 2.10 -22.11
N ILE A 122 8.88 2.01 -20.81
CA ILE A 122 9.35 0.79 -20.14
C ILE A 122 8.30 0.21 -19.18
N SER A 123 7.06 0.72 -19.19
CA SER A 123 6.01 0.28 -18.29
C SER A 123 5.63 -1.19 -18.40
N ARG A 124 5.99 -1.80 -19.53
CA ARG A 124 5.72 -3.22 -19.85
C ARG A 124 6.85 -4.17 -19.48
N VAL A 125 7.97 -3.65 -18.95
CA VAL A 125 9.15 -4.46 -18.67
C VAL A 125 9.02 -5.14 -17.32
N PHE A 126 8.90 -6.46 -17.33
CA PHE A 126 8.90 -7.33 -16.17
C PHE A 126 10.05 -8.35 -16.30
N GLU A 127 10.80 -8.52 -15.24
CA GLU A 127 11.86 -9.52 -15.13
C GLU A 127 11.43 -10.61 -14.13
N PHE A 128 10.45 -11.41 -14.53
CA PHE A 128 9.94 -12.48 -13.67
C PHE A 128 11.04 -13.46 -13.26
N GLY A 129 11.06 -13.81 -11.99
CA GLY A 129 11.99 -14.76 -11.43
C GLY A 129 12.47 -14.36 -10.04
N PHE A 130 13.27 -15.23 -9.43
CA PHE A 130 13.70 -15.06 -8.06
C PHE A 130 14.76 -13.94 -7.96
N GLY A 131 14.43 -12.88 -7.26
CA GLY A 131 15.34 -11.80 -6.90
C GLY A 131 15.84 -10.89 -8.02
N ARG A 132 15.32 -11.00 -9.24
CA ARG A 132 15.83 -10.25 -10.40
C ARG A 132 15.70 -8.73 -10.25
N GLY A 133 14.58 -8.23 -9.73
CA GLY A 133 14.38 -6.81 -9.43
C GLY A 133 14.74 -6.43 -7.98
N GLY A 134 15.25 -7.38 -7.18
CA GLY A 134 15.46 -7.17 -5.75
C GLY A 134 14.14 -6.99 -4.99
N VAL A 135 14.21 -6.36 -3.81
CA VAL A 135 13.03 -6.16 -2.94
C VAL A 135 12.38 -4.78 -3.11
N PHE A 136 13.05 -3.88 -3.83
CA PHE A 136 12.60 -2.49 -4.00
C PHE A 136 11.84 -2.29 -5.32
N TRP A 137 12.26 -2.96 -6.38
CA TRP A 137 11.74 -2.83 -7.73
C TRP A 137 10.81 -4.00 -8.06
N GLY A 138 9.64 -3.69 -8.53
CA GLY A 138 8.66 -4.71 -8.90
C GLY A 138 7.21 -4.31 -8.55
N TRP A 139 6.30 -5.15 -8.98
CA TRP A 139 4.87 -5.05 -8.72
C TRP A 139 4.53 -5.87 -7.46
N PRO A 140 3.59 -5.42 -6.62
CA PRO A 140 2.84 -4.15 -6.58
C PRO A 140 3.54 -3.07 -5.73
N SER A 141 3.00 -1.83 -5.69
CA SER A 141 3.53 -0.76 -4.84
C SER A 141 3.37 -1.04 -3.36
N SER A 142 4.49 -1.14 -2.63
CA SER A 142 4.47 -1.30 -1.17
C SER A 142 4.05 -0.02 -0.45
N HIS A 143 4.44 1.17 -0.93
CA HIS A 143 4.02 2.45 -0.35
C HIS A 143 2.49 2.56 -0.33
N THR A 144 1.86 2.28 -1.48
CA THR A 144 0.40 2.32 -1.59
C THR A 144 -0.25 1.25 -0.71
N ALA A 145 0.27 0.03 -0.70
CA ALA A 145 -0.31 -1.05 0.08
C ALA A 145 -0.26 -0.78 1.59
N VAL A 146 0.86 -0.27 2.09
CA VAL A 146 1.02 0.10 3.50
C VAL A 146 0.12 1.27 3.87
N ALA A 147 0.07 2.32 3.02
CA ALA A 147 -0.81 3.47 3.25
C ALA A 147 -2.29 3.07 3.30
N PHE A 148 -2.75 2.24 2.36
CA PHE A 148 -4.12 1.73 2.38
C PHE A 148 -4.37 0.79 3.57
N ALA A 149 -3.42 -0.06 3.94
CA ALA A 149 -3.58 -0.94 5.08
C ALA A 149 -3.77 -0.15 6.38
N GLY A 150 -2.93 0.83 6.66
CA GLY A 150 -3.05 1.70 7.83
C GLY A 150 -4.33 2.54 7.81
N ALA A 151 -4.59 3.22 6.69
CA ALA A 151 -5.75 4.09 6.52
C ALA A 151 -7.10 3.36 6.64
N ILE A 152 -7.25 2.20 5.99
CA ILE A 152 -8.47 1.39 6.08
C ILE A 152 -8.63 0.79 7.48
N THR A 153 -7.54 0.43 8.16
CA THR A 153 -7.58 -0.01 9.55
C THR A 153 -8.14 1.10 10.45
N LEU A 154 -7.64 2.33 10.33
CA LEU A 154 -8.17 3.47 11.07
C LEU A 154 -9.63 3.77 10.70
N TYR A 155 -9.94 3.76 9.41
CA TYR A 155 -11.30 3.98 8.90
C TYR A 155 -12.32 3.03 9.52
N LEU A 156 -11.96 1.76 9.69
CA LEU A 156 -12.86 0.72 10.20
C LEU A 156 -12.93 0.72 11.74
N LEU A 157 -11.83 1.06 12.43
CA LEU A 157 -11.79 1.05 13.89
C LEU A 157 -12.27 2.36 14.56
N PHE A 158 -12.47 3.44 13.78
CA PHE A 158 -13.05 4.69 14.25
C PHE A 158 -14.35 5.06 13.49
N PRO A 159 -15.42 4.23 13.54
CA PRO A 159 -16.62 4.43 12.74
C PRO A 159 -17.32 5.77 13.02
N GLU A 160 -17.28 6.26 14.26
CA GLU A 160 -17.93 7.50 14.68
C GLU A 160 -17.11 8.77 14.35
N ARG A 161 -15.84 8.62 14.00
CA ARG A 161 -14.93 9.74 13.75
C ARG A 161 -14.85 10.07 12.25
N LYS A 162 -15.94 10.67 11.70
CA LYS A 162 -16.06 10.97 10.25
C LYS A 162 -14.85 11.74 9.69
N PHE A 163 -14.34 12.73 10.41
CA PHE A 163 -13.18 13.52 9.98
C PHE A 163 -11.91 12.68 9.90
N LEU A 164 -11.64 11.84 10.91
CA LEU A 164 -10.49 10.94 10.88
C LEU A 164 -10.57 9.94 9.72
N ARG A 165 -11.76 9.41 9.46
CA ARG A 165 -12.01 8.51 8.32
C ARG A 165 -11.74 9.20 6.99
N ALA A 166 -12.21 10.44 6.82
CA ALA A 166 -11.95 11.21 5.60
C ALA A 166 -10.46 11.48 5.40
N ILE A 167 -9.76 11.97 6.43
CA ILE A 167 -8.31 12.23 6.37
C ILE A 167 -7.52 10.94 6.06
N SER A 168 -7.88 9.82 6.69
CA SER A 168 -7.21 8.54 6.45
C SER A 168 -7.33 8.11 4.97
N LEU A 169 -8.52 8.24 4.39
CA LEU A 169 -8.72 7.94 2.97
C LEU A 169 -7.99 8.95 2.07
N MET A 170 -8.06 10.24 2.36
CA MET A 170 -7.32 11.26 1.59
C MET A 170 -5.82 10.99 1.60
N TYR A 171 -5.26 10.63 2.75
CA TYR A 171 -3.87 10.21 2.86
C TYR A 171 -3.58 9.00 1.96
N ALA A 172 -4.36 7.93 2.04
CA ALA A 172 -4.13 6.71 1.26
C ALA A 172 -4.19 7.00 -0.25
N PHE A 173 -5.17 7.77 -0.70
CA PHE A 173 -5.28 8.17 -2.11
C PHE A 173 -4.14 9.08 -2.54
N TYR A 174 -3.71 10.04 -1.70
CA TYR A 174 -2.55 10.88 -2.00
C TYR A 174 -1.29 10.04 -2.20
N ILE A 175 -1.03 9.07 -1.31
CA ILE A 175 0.12 8.17 -1.46
C ILE A 175 -0.02 7.29 -2.70
N GLY A 176 -1.21 6.75 -2.97
CA GLY A 176 -1.45 5.91 -4.15
C GLY A 176 -1.23 6.68 -5.46
N ILE A 177 -1.83 7.86 -5.59
CA ILE A 177 -1.66 8.72 -6.76
C ILE A 177 -0.20 9.17 -6.88
N GLY A 178 0.39 9.62 -5.79
CA GLY A 178 1.78 10.09 -5.77
C GLY A 178 2.77 9.00 -6.14
N ALA A 179 2.64 7.81 -5.60
CA ALA A 179 3.47 6.68 -5.96
C ALA A 179 3.32 6.32 -7.45
N GLY A 180 2.07 6.19 -7.92
CA GLY A 180 1.77 5.84 -9.32
C GLY A 180 2.07 6.94 -10.34
N SER A 181 2.47 8.13 -9.90
CA SER A 181 2.80 9.27 -10.76
C SER A 181 4.28 9.65 -10.74
N SER A 182 5.08 9.06 -9.83
CA SER A 182 6.50 9.44 -9.69
C SER A 182 7.46 8.26 -9.76
N PHE A 183 7.34 7.29 -8.87
CA PHE A 183 8.33 6.20 -8.73
C PHE A 183 7.74 4.79 -8.88
N HIS A 184 6.47 4.68 -9.23
CA HIS A 184 5.75 3.46 -9.60
C HIS A 184 4.85 3.72 -10.79
N TRP A 185 4.37 2.68 -11.43
CA TRP A 185 3.30 2.77 -12.42
C TRP A 185 1.94 2.85 -11.73
N PHE A 186 0.94 3.43 -12.42
CA PHE A 186 -0.42 3.50 -11.90
C PHE A 186 -0.97 2.12 -11.51
N SER A 187 -0.75 1.12 -12.34
CA SER A 187 -1.20 -0.25 -12.06
C SER A 187 -0.54 -0.88 -10.84
N ASP A 188 0.70 -0.49 -10.49
CA ASP A 188 1.35 -0.94 -9.26
C ASP A 188 0.66 -0.35 -8.03
N ALA A 189 0.31 0.93 -8.10
CA ALA A 189 -0.43 1.63 -7.04
C ALA A 189 -1.86 1.06 -6.91
N PHE A 190 -2.54 0.82 -8.02
CA PHE A 190 -3.87 0.19 -8.04
C PHE A 190 -3.87 -1.17 -7.35
N ALA A 191 -2.93 -2.05 -7.71
CA ALA A 191 -2.79 -3.35 -7.07
C ALA A 191 -2.42 -3.23 -5.59
N GLY A 192 -1.52 -2.30 -5.24
CA GLY A 192 -1.15 -2.00 -3.86
C GLY A 192 -2.35 -1.58 -3.01
N ALA A 193 -3.22 -0.70 -3.54
CA ALA A 193 -4.43 -0.25 -2.86
C ALA A 193 -5.39 -1.40 -2.54
N ILE A 194 -5.60 -2.31 -3.49
CA ILE A 194 -6.43 -3.50 -3.30
C ILE A 194 -5.82 -4.40 -2.22
N ILE A 195 -4.53 -4.71 -2.32
CA ILE A 195 -3.85 -5.58 -1.37
C ILE A 195 -3.89 -4.99 0.04
N GLY A 196 -3.58 -3.70 0.20
CA GLY A 196 -3.64 -3.02 1.48
C GLY A 196 -5.04 -3.06 2.11
N THR A 197 -6.08 -2.86 1.30
CA THR A 197 -7.48 -2.93 1.74
C THR A 197 -7.86 -4.33 2.21
N ILE A 198 -7.46 -5.38 1.48
CA ILE A 198 -7.69 -6.77 1.87
C ILE A 198 -7.01 -7.05 3.20
N VAL A 199 -5.73 -6.68 3.32
CA VAL A 199 -4.94 -6.91 4.53
C VAL A 199 -5.57 -6.24 5.73
N ALA A 200 -5.96 -4.95 5.63
CA ALA A 200 -6.66 -4.23 6.69
C ALA A 200 -7.93 -4.97 7.13
N SER A 201 -8.79 -5.32 6.16
CA SER A 201 -10.07 -5.98 6.42
C SER A 201 -9.94 -7.33 7.13
N VAL A 202 -8.81 -8.02 6.92
CA VAL A 202 -8.52 -9.30 7.57
C VAL A 202 -7.86 -9.09 8.93
N ALA A 203 -6.91 -8.16 9.02
CA ALA A 203 -6.15 -7.90 10.24
C ALA A 203 -7.05 -7.42 11.38
N ILE A 204 -7.99 -6.50 11.11
CA ILE A 204 -8.89 -5.96 12.14
C ILE A 204 -9.75 -7.02 12.84
N LYS A 205 -10.09 -8.14 12.17
CA LYS A 205 -10.90 -9.23 12.77
C LYS A 205 -10.26 -9.86 14.01
N ARG A 206 -9.03 -9.54 14.32
CA ARG A 206 -8.32 -9.97 15.53
C ARG A 206 -8.42 -8.96 16.67
N PHE A 207 -8.77 -7.72 16.33
CA PHE A 207 -8.76 -6.60 17.26
C PHE A 207 -10.17 -6.11 17.59
N VAL A 208 -11.16 -6.57 16.86
CA VAL A 208 -12.59 -6.41 17.13
C VAL A 208 -13.13 -7.75 17.61
#